data_106708d6ee02c44584bbff5b70a67aaf
#
_entry.id   106708d6ee02c44584bbff5b70a67aaf
#
_cell.length_a   1.000
_cell.length_b   1.000
_cell.length_c   1.000
_cell.angle_alpha   90.00
_cell.angle_beta   90.00
_cell.angle_gamma   90.00
#
_symmetry.space_group_name_H-M   'P 1'
#
loop_
_entity.id
_entity.type
_entity.pdbx_description
1 polymer ?
#
loop_
_entity_poly.entity_id
_entity_poly.type
_entity_poly.pdbx_seq_one_letter_code
_entity_poly.pdbx_strand_id
1 'polypeptide(L)'
;MEEIKILLVDDEKEFVTTLAERLQMRDLNLNIALNGEQALKIVKDEIPDVMILDLRMPGIDGIEVLRRVRKAYPEVKVIILTGHGTKKDEEEAKRLGAFDYLKKPVDIYTLIETIKKAYKTKIDRTMVAATFAEAGEFKTAKDILNENLDKKQSKDSQ
;
A
#
# COMPACT_ATOMS: atom_id res chain seq x y z
N MET A 1 12.60 -17.43 -0.56
CA MET A 1 11.70 -16.39 -1.05
C MET A 1 11.38 -15.42 0.06
N GLU A 2 11.47 -14.14 -0.23
CA GLU A 2 11.11 -13.13 0.75
C GLU A 2 9.60 -13.13 0.99
N GLU A 3 9.21 -13.12 2.26
CA GLU A 3 7.82 -12.99 2.63
C GLU A 3 7.36 -11.55 2.40
N ILE A 4 6.16 -11.39 1.84
CA ILE A 4 5.55 -10.08 1.70
C ILE A 4 5.01 -9.66 3.06
N LYS A 5 5.45 -8.52 3.56
CA LYS A 5 4.99 -7.97 4.84
C LYS A 5 3.71 -7.18 4.62
N ILE A 6 2.63 -7.63 5.26
CA ILE A 6 1.31 -7.03 5.11
C ILE A 6 0.80 -6.54 6.45
N LEU A 7 0.21 -5.34 6.45
CA LEU A 7 -0.53 -4.82 7.59
C LEU A 7 -2.02 -4.77 7.22
N LEU A 8 -2.83 -5.52 7.95
CA LEU A 8 -4.29 -5.50 7.83
C LEU A 8 -4.85 -4.51 8.84
N VAL A 9 -5.64 -3.54 8.37
CA VAL A 9 -6.23 -2.50 9.21
C VAL A 9 -7.75 -2.53 9.05
N ASP A 10 -8.45 -2.99 10.08
CA ASP A 10 -9.91 -3.10 10.09
C ASP A 10 -10.37 -3.29 11.53
N ASP A 11 -11.44 -2.60 11.92
CA ASP A 11 -11.98 -2.68 13.28
C ASP A 11 -12.87 -3.90 13.51
N GLU A 12 -13.27 -4.61 12.45
CA GLU A 12 -14.05 -5.84 12.54
C GLU A 12 -13.13 -7.02 12.87
N LYS A 13 -12.94 -7.26 14.16
CA LYS A 13 -11.98 -8.26 14.67
C LYS A 13 -12.16 -9.66 14.05
N GLU A 14 -13.40 -10.14 13.94
CA GLU A 14 -13.68 -11.46 13.36
C GLU A 14 -13.31 -11.52 11.89
N PHE A 15 -13.65 -10.48 11.14
CA PHE A 15 -13.32 -10.40 9.72
C PHE A 15 -11.81 -10.41 9.50
N VAL A 16 -11.07 -9.56 10.22
CA VAL A 16 -9.62 -9.43 10.02
C VAL A 16 -8.88 -10.69 10.49
N THR A 17 -9.35 -11.34 11.55
CA THR A 17 -8.76 -12.59 12.04
C THR A 17 -8.93 -13.72 11.03
N THR A 18 -10.14 -13.87 10.48
CA THR A 18 -10.43 -14.87 9.45
C THR A 18 -9.62 -14.62 8.19
N LEU A 19 -9.53 -13.35 7.77
CA LEU A 19 -8.76 -12.97 6.59
C LEU A 19 -7.27 -13.27 6.80
N ALA A 20 -6.74 -12.93 7.98
CA ALA A 20 -5.34 -13.18 8.31
C ALA A 20 -5.02 -14.69 8.26
N GLU A 21 -5.88 -15.53 8.81
CA GLU A 21 -5.70 -16.98 8.76
C GLU A 21 -5.62 -17.51 7.33
N ARG A 22 -6.49 -17.02 6.46
CA ARG A 22 -6.48 -17.40 5.04
C ARG A 22 -5.21 -16.92 4.31
N LEU A 23 -4.75 -15.73 4.61
CA LEU A 23 -3.56 -15.16 3.98
C LEU A 23 -2.27 -15.80 4.48
N GLN A 24 -2.19 -16.16 5.78
CA GLN A 24 -1.02 -16.80 6.36
C GLN A 24 -0.67 -18.14 5.72
N MET A 25 -1.64 -18.83 5.16
CA MET A 25 -1.41 -20.10 4.48
C MET A 25 -0.66 -19.96 3.15
N ARG A 26 -0.24 -18.74 2.77
CA ARG A 26 0.30 -18.43 1.45
C ARG A 26 1.64 -17.66 1.49
N ASP A 27 2.46 -17.94 2.48
CA ASP A 27 3.78 -17.31 2.65
C ASP A 27 3.73 -15.77 2.78
N LEU A 28 2.72 -15.28 3.48
CA LEU A 28 2.56 -13.85 3.75
C LEU A 28 2.77 -13.60 5.25
N ASN A 29 3.56 -12.59 5.58
CA ASN A 29 3.78 -12.17 6.96
C ASN A 29 2.80 -11.06 7.32
N LEU A 30 1.91 -11.33 8.28
CA LEU A 30 0.78 -10.46 8.59
C LEU A 30 0.86 -9.85 9.97
N ASN A 31 0.65 -8.54 10.04
CA ASN A 31 0.34 -7.82 11.26
C ASN A 31 -1.08 -7.28 11.15
N ILE A 32 -1.74 -7.10 12.27
CA ILE A 32 -3.13 -6.63 12.35
C ILE A 32 -3.20 -5.38 13.20
N ALA A 33 -3.91 -4.36 12.71
CA ALA A 33 -4.30 -3.19 13.49
C ALA A 33 -5.82 -3.08 13.49
N LEU A 34 -6.41 -2.80 14.63
CA LEU A 34 -7.85 -2.71 14.78
C LEU A 34 -8.38 -1.27 14.73
N ASN A 35 -7.51 -0.31 14.55
CA ASN A 35 -7.87 1.12 14.38
C ASN A 35 -6.72 1.86 13.72
N GLY A 36 -6.98 3.12 13.34
CA GLY A 36 -6.01 3.93 12.62
C GLY A 36 -4.77 4.30 13.42
N GLU A 37 -4.94 4.61 14.70
CA GLU A 37 -3.83 4.97 15.60
C GLU A 37 -2.86 3.80 15.75
N GLN A 38 -3.39 2.60 15.96
CA GLN A 38 -2.60 1.38 16.05
C GLN A 38 -1.87 1.11 14.73
N ALA A 39 -2.55 1.32 13.60
CA ALA A 39 -1.94 1.14 12.29
C ALA A 39 -0.74 2.06 12.09
N LEU A 40 -0.86 3.34 12.42
CA LEU A 40 0.22 4.31 12.28
C LEU A 40 1.42 3.97 13.16
N LYS A 41 1.17 3.47 14.37
CA LYS A 41 2.22 3.02 15.28
C LYS A 41 2.97 1.80 14.72
N ILE A 42 2.24 0.82 14.21
CA ILE A 42 2.85 -0.39 13.63
C ILE A 42 3.68 -0.05 12.40
N VAL A 43 3.18 0.82 11.52
CA VAL A 43 3.93 1.25 10.32
C VAL A 43 5.26 1.89 10.71
N LYS A 44 5.27 2.70 11.76
CA LYS A 44 6.49 3.35 12.26
C LYS A 44 7.51 2.33 12.77
N ASP A 45 7.05 1.31 13.49
CA ASP A 45 7.92 0.30 14.09
C ASP A 45 8.40 -0.75 13.09
N GLU A 46 7.52 -1.15 12.18
CA GLU A 46 7.81 -2.13 11.14
C GLU A 46 7.08 -1.76 9.85
N ILE A 47 7.81 -1.14 8.92
CA ILE A 47 7.22 -0.64 7.66
C ILE A 47 6.77 -1.83 6.81
N PRO A 48 5.47 -1.94 6.48
CA PRO A 48 4.99 -3.03 5.64
C PRO A 48 5.28 -2.78 4.15
N ASP A 49 5.23 -3.84 3.36
CA ASP A 49 5.25 -3.71 1.90
C ASP A 49 3.89 -3.28 1.37
N VAL A 50 2.83 -3.87 1.92
CA VAL A 50 1.45 -3.62 1.50
C VAL A 50 0.58 -3.43 2.75
N MET A 51 -0.27 -2.41 2.71
CA MET A 51 -1.29 -2.17 3.74
C MET A 51 -2.66 -2.43 3.13
N ILE A 52 -3.47 -3.24 3.80
CA ILE A 52 -4.88 -3.44 3.44
C ILE A 52 -5.70 -2.69 4.47
N LEU A 53 -6.45 -1.69 4.03
CA LEU A 53 -7.01 -0.65 4.89
C LEU A 53 -8.51 -0.48 4.66
N ASP A 54 -9.30 -0.60 5.73
CA ASP A 54 -10.71 -0.24 5.72
C ASP A 54 -10.87 1.27 5.90
N LEU A 55 -11.86 1.86 5.25
CA LEU A 55 -12.12 3.31 5.32
C LEU A 55 -12.94 3.70 6.54
N ARG A 56 -13.87 2.87 6.97
CA ARG A 56 -14.81 3.20 8.04
C ARG A 56 -14.39 2.54 9.34
N MET A 57 -13.72 3.33 10.19
CA MET A 57 -13.25 2.90 11.50
C MET A 57 -13.48 4.01 12.53
N PRO A 58 -13.72 3.67 13.81
CA PRO A 58 -13.77 4.69 14.87
C PRO A 58 -12.39 5.35 15.06
N GLY A 59 -12.41 6.61 15.50
CA GLY A 59 -11.19 7.39 15.68
C GLY A 59 -10.70 7.96 14.35
N ILE A 60 -9.42 7.81 14.05
CA ILE A 60 -8.86 8.25 12.77
C ILE A 60 -9.44 7.36 11.67
N ASP A 61 -10.10 7.94 10.67
CA ASP A 61 -10.67 7.17 9.58
C ASP A 61 -9.59 6.70 8.59
N GLY A 62 -9.98 5.76 7.70
CA GLY A 62 -9.03 5.17 6.76
C GLY A 62 -8.47 6.16 5.74
N ILE A 63 -9.24 7.17 5.35
CA ILE A 63 -8.75 8.21 4.42
C ILE A 63 -7.61 8.99 5.05
N GLU A 64 -7.71 9.33 6.34
CA GLU A 64 -6.64 10.03 7.04
C GLU A 64 -5.41 9.15 7.22
N VAL A 65 -5.60 7.86 7.53
CA VAL A 65 -4.49 6.89 7.59
C VAL A 65 -3.78 6.82 6.23
N LEU A 66 -4.54 6.70 5.15
CA LEU A 66 -4.00 6.68 3.79
C LEU A 66 -3.17 7.93 3.50
N ARG A 67 -3.71 9.11 3.82
CA ARG A 67 -3.02 10.38 3.60
C ARG A 67 -1.67 10.41 4.33
N ARG A 68 -1.65 10.05 5.60
CA ARG A 68 -0.43 10.07 6.43
C ARG A 68 0.59 9.05 5.97
N VAL A 69 0.16 7.84 5.63
CA VAL A 69 1.05 6.79 5.16
C VAL A 69 1.66 7.16 3.81
N ARG A 70 0.86 7.66 2.88
CA ARG A 70 1.37 8.06 1.56
C ARG A 70 2.37 9.20 1.64
N LYS A 71 2.17 10.11 2.60
CA LYS A 71 3.09 11.24 2.82
C LYS A 71 4.40 10.80 3.48
N ALA A 72 4.32 10.01 4.54
CA ALA A 72 5.48 9.64 5.36
C ALA A 72 6.22 8.40 4.84
N TYR A 73 5.51 7.47 4.21
CA TYR A 73 6.07 6.18 3.74
C TYR A 73 5.60 5.90 2.31
N PRO A 74 6.10 6.66 1.32
CA PRO A 74 5.58 6.58 -0.06
C PRO A 74 5.79 5.23 -0.74
N GLU A 75 6.71 4.39 -0.26
CA GLU A 75 6.93 3.05 -0.79
C GLU A 75 5.92 2.02 -0.32
N VAL A 76 5.13 2.31 0.73
CA VAL A 76 4.07 1.41 1.18
C VAL A 76 2.91 1.44 0.18
N LYS A 77 2.55 0.29 -0.35
CA LYS A 77 1.39 0.17 -1.24
C LYS A 77 0.13 -0.02 -0.42
N VAL A 78 -0.86 0.83 -0.65
CA VAL A 78 -2.11 0.79 0.13
C VAL A 78 -3.24 0.29 -0.76
N ILE A 79 -3.88 -0.80 -0.35
CA ILE A 79 -5.07 -1.36 -0.96
C ILE A 79 -6.24 -1.08 -0.02
N ILE A 80 -7.26 -0.39 -0.52
CA ILE A 80 -8.48 -0.16 0.27
C ILE A 80 -9.38 -1.38 0.13
N LEU A 81 -9.89 -1.88 1.25
CA LEU A 81 -10.84 -2.98 1.30
C LEU A 81 -11.95 -2.59 2.26
N THR A 82 -13.12 -2.21 1.73
CA THR A 82 -14.21 -1.66 2.53
C THR A 82 -15.58 -2.14 2.06
N GLY A 83 -16.50 -2.31 3.02
CA GLY A 83 -17.90 -2.64 2.73
C GLY A 83 -18.82 -1.42 2.71
N HIS A 84 -18.32 -0.27 3.11
CA HIS A 84 -19.14 0.93 3.36
C HIS A 84 -18.67 2.17 2.59
N GLY A 85 -17.80 1.99 1.62
CA GLY A 85 -17.29 3.12 0.83
C GLY A 85 -18.27 3.58 -0.24
N THR A 86 -18.31 4.89 -0.46
CA THR A 86 -19.06 5.50 -1.55
C THR A 86 -18.16 5.68 -2.78
N LYS A 87 -18.76 6.01 -3.91
CA LYS A 87 -17.99 6.35 -5.11
C LYS A 87 -17.05 7.54 -4.87
N LYS A 88 -17.50 8.52 -4.08
CA LYS A 88 -16.70 9.66 -3.68
C LYS A 88 -15.48 9.24 -2.85
N ASP A 89 -15.66 8.29 -1.92
CA ASP A 89 -14.57 7.73 -1.13
C ASP A 89 -13.54 7.03 -2.04
N GLU A 90 -14.00 6.29 -3.03
CA GLU A 90 -13.13 5.61 -4.00
C GLU A 90 -12.30 6.61 -4.80
N GLU A 91 -12.92 7.66 -5.30
CA GLU A 91 -12.25 8.73 -6.04
C GLU A 91 -11.20 9.43 -5.17
N GLU A 92 -11.54 9.73 -3.92
CA GLU A 92 -10.62 10.34 -2.97
C GLU A 92 -9.44 9.43 -2.64
N ALA A 93 -9.69 8.14 -2.41
CA ALA A 93 -8.64 7.18 -2.11
C ALA A 93 -7.66 7.07 -3.27
N LYS A 94 -8.16 6.99 -4.50
CA LYS A 94 -7.31 6.94 -5.70
C LYS A 94 -6.51 8.23 -5.88
N ARG A 95 -7.13 9.38 -5.63
CA ARG A 95 -6.45 10.68 -5.70
C ARG A 95 -5.32 10.78 -4.68
N LEU A 96 -5.50 10.20 -3.50
CA LEU A 96 -4.49 10.17 -2.43
C LEU A 96 -3.41 9.12 -2.66
N GLY A 97 -3.52 8.33 -3.71
CA GLY A 97 -2.47 7.38 -4.09
C GLY A 97 -2.68 5.95 -3.64
N ALA A 98 -3.92 5.53 -3.33
CA ALA A 98 -4.22 4.13 -3.09
C ALA A 98 -3.88 3.32 -4.35
N PHE A 99 -3.24 2.17 -4.15
CA PHE A 99 -2.88 1.28 -5.26
C PHE A 99 -4.13 0.67 -5.91
N ASP A 100 -5.07 0.26 -5.09
CA ASP A 100 -6.35 -0.27 -5.58
C ASP A 100 -7.45 -0.07 -4.54
N TYR A 101 -8.68 -0.24 -4.97
CA TYR A 101 -9.87 -0.09 -4.14
C TYR A 101 -10.80 -1.29 -4.37
N LEU A 102 -10.96 -2.11 -3.34
CA LEU A 102 -11.76 -3.34 -3.38
C LEU A 102 -12.95 -3.23 -2.45
N LYS A 103 -14.06 -3.81 -2.85
CA LYS A 103 -15.30 -3.84 -2.05
C LYS A 103 -15.47 -5.19 -1.38
N LYS A 104 -15.91 -5.17 -0.12
CA LYS A 104 -16.30 -6.38 0.59
C LYS A 104 -17.70 -6.83 0.12
N PRO A 105 -17.96 -8.14 -0.01
CA PRO A 105 -17.00 -9.23 0.17
C PRO A 105 -16.06 -9.34 -1.02
N VAL A 106 -14.80 -9.64 -0.75
CA VAL A 106 -13.79 -9.83 -1.79
C VAL A 106 -13.39 -11.30 -1.85
N ASP A 107 -13.22 -11.81 -3.07
CA ASP A 107 -12.67 -13.14 -3.27
C ASP A 107 -11.20 -13.17 -2.85
N ILE A 108 -10.79 -14.21 -2.12
CA ILE A 108 -9.43 -14.33 -1.61
C ILE A 108 -8.39 -14.33 -2.73
N TYR A 109 -8.70 -14.94 -3.86
CA TYR A 109 -7.76 -14.99 -5.00
C TYR A 109 -7.57 -13.61 -5.62
N THR A 110 -8.65 -12.82 -5.73
CA THR A 110 -8.58 -11.44 -6.21
C THR A 110 -7.72 -10.58 -5.28
N LEU A 111 -7.90 -10.73 -3.97
CA LEU A 111 -7.11 -9.99 -2.98
C LEU A 111 -5.63 -10.37 -3.07
N ILE A 112 -5.31 -11.65 -3.15
CA ILE A 112 -3.93 -12.14 -3.27
C ILE A 112 -3.28 -11.63 -4.55
N GLU A 113 -3.99 -11.67 -5.68
CA GLU A 113 -3.48 -11.12 -6.95
C GLU A 113 -3.16 -9.63 -6.82
N THR A 114 -4.06 -8.88 -6.19
CA THR A 114 -3.87 -7.44 -5.99
C THR A 114 -2.65 -7.16 -5.11
N ILE A 115 -2.48 -7.94 -4.03
CA ILE A 115 -1.32 -7.85 -3.15
C ILE A 115 -0.03 -8.11 -3.94
N LYS A 116 0.00 -9.17 -4.74
CA LYS A 116 1.16 -9.53 -5.54
C LYS A 116 1.51 -8.46 -6.58
N LYS A 117 0.50 -7.89 -7.23
CA LYS A 117 0.69 -6.79 -8.18
C LYS A 117 1.28 -5.56 -7.50
N ALA A 118 0.76 -5.21 -6.33
CA ALA A 118 1.26 -4.08 -5.55
C ALA A 118 2.72 -4.29 -5.15
N TYR A 119 3.04 -5.47 -4.65
CA TYR A 119 4.40 -5.83 -4.24
C TYR A 119 5.36 -5.83 -5.44
N LYS A 120 4.94 -6.39 -6.56
CA LYS A 120 5.74 -6.41 -7.78
C LYS A 120 6.06 -4.99 -8.26
N THR A 121 5.08 -4.11 -8.26
CA THR A 121 5.27 -2.71 -8.64
C THR A 121 6.32 -2.03 -7.76
N LYS A 122 6.28 -2.28 -6.45
CA LYS A 122 7.27 -1.77 -5.50
C LYS A 122 8.67 -2.29 -5.81
N ILE A 123 8.82 -3.60 -6.03
CA ILE A 123 10.11 -4.25 -6.30
C ILE A 123 10.69 -3.77 -7.63
N ASP A 124 9.91 -3.75 -8.70
CA ASP A 124 10.36 -3.30 -10.03
C ASP A 124 10.90 -1.86 -9.95
N ARG A 125 10.22 -0.99 -9.24
CA ARG A 125 10.64 0.39 -9.06
C ARG A 125 11.96 0.51 -8.29
N THR A 126 12.11 -0.28 -7.24
CA THR A 126 13.33 -0.32 -6.43
C THR A 126 14.51 -0.87 -7.26
N MET A 127 14.30 -1.90 -8.04
CA MET A 127 15.34 -2.51 -8.88
C MET A 127 15.80 -1.56 -9.99
N VAL A 128 14.89 -0.83 -10.62
CA VAL A 128 15.24 0.19 -11.63
C VAL A 128 16.15 1.25 -11.00
N ALA A 129 15.81 1.78 -9.84
CA ALA A 129 16.62 2.77 -9.14
C ALA A 129 18.01 2.22 -8.78
N ALA A 130 18.08 0.99 -8.26
CA ALA A 130 19.32 0.33 -7.89
C ALA A 130 20.22 0.09 -9.14
N THR A 131 19.63 -0.30 -10.26
CA THR A 131 20.36 -0.54 -11.51
C THR A 131 21.04 0.73 -11.99
N PHE A 132 20.35 1.87 -11.94
CA PHE A 132 20.94 3.15 -12.32
C PHE A 132 22.07 3.55 -11.36
N ALA A 133 21.93 3.30 -10.08
CA ALA A 133 22.97 3.58 -9.09
C ALA A 133 24.23 2.77 -9.35
N GLU A 134 24.08 1.48 -9.70
CA GLU A 134 25.18 0.56 -9.99
C GLU A 134 25.91 0.91 -11.30
N ALA A 135 25.23 1.60 -12.22
CA ALA A 135 25.82 2.02 -13.50
C ALA A 135 26.82 3.18 -13.37
N GLY A 136 27.17 3.58 -12.15
CA GLY A 136 28.20 4.62 -11.92
C GLY A 136 27.68 6.04 -11.97
N GLU A 137 26.41 6.24 -11.97
CA GLU A 137 25.80 7.56 -11.85
C GLU A 137 25.98 8.05 -10.42
N PHE A 138 26.60 9.21 -10.22
CA PHE A 138 26.87 9.78 -8.90
C PHE A 138 25.63 10.47 -8.28
N LYS A 139 24.45 9.93 -8.52
CA LYS A 139 23.19 10.46 -8.01
C LYS A 139 22.53 9.41 -7.14
N THR A 140 21.74 9.89 -6.17
CA THR A 140 20.92 8.96 -5.37
C THR A 140 19.83 8.35 -6.26
N ALA A 141 19.35 7.15 -5.90
CA ALA A 141 18.25 6.51 -6.62
C ALA A 141 17.01 7.43 -6.70
N LYS A 142 16.77 8.22 -5.65
CA LYS A 142 15.67 9.19 -5.61
C LYS A 142 15.85 10.30 -6.66
N ASP A 143 17.06 10.81 -6.82
CA ASP A 143 17.36 11.86 -7.80
C ASP A 143 17.15 11.37 -9.24
N ILE A 144 17.56 10.13 -9.53
CA ILE A 144 17.36 9.49 -10.83
C ILE A 144 15.87 9.37 -11.15
N LEU A 145 15.07 8.92 -10.18
CA LEU A 145 13.61 8.80 -10.34
C LEU A 145 12.95 10.16 -10.58
N ASN A 146 13.38 11.20 -9.87
CA ASN A 146 12.84 12.54 -10.04
C ASN A 146 13.18 13.11 -11.43
N GLU A 147 14.40 12.92 -11.91
CA GLU A 147 14.80 13.33 -13.26
C GLU A 147 13.95 12.68 -14.35
N ASN A 148 13.65 11.39 -14.19
CA ASN A 148 12.81 10.68 -15.14
C ASN A 148 11.37 11.21 -15.17
N LEU A 149 10.87 11.61 -14.01
CA LEU A 149 9.54 12.22 -13.91
C LEU A 149 9.50 13.60 -14.58
N ASP A 150 10.54 14.42 -14.38
CA ASP A 150 10.64 15.74 -14.98
C ASP A 150 10.74 15.66 -16.52
N LYS A 151 11.53 14.73 -17.03
CA LYS A 151 11.64 14.48 -18.48
C LYS A 151 10.32 14.06 -19.09
N LYS A 152 9.55 13.25 -18.38
CA LYS A 152 8.24 12.81 -18.82
C LYS A 152 7.25 13.98 -18.87
N GLN A 153 7.27 14.84 -17.86
CA GLN A 153 6.42 16.04 -17.82
C GLN A 153 6.77 17.03 -18.94
N SER A 154 8.04 17.24 -19.25
CA SER A 154 8.45 18.15 -20.32
C SER A 154 8.04 17.65 -21.71
N LYS A 155 7.96 16.35 -21.94
CA LYS A 155 7.46 15.78 -23.19
C LYS A 155 5.95 15.92 -23.34
N ASP A 156 5.22 15.83 -22.23
CA ASP A 156 3.76 15.96 -22.24
C ASP A 156 3.30 17.42 -22.38
N SER A 157 4.15 18.39 -22.13
CA SER A 157 3.82 19.83 -22.26
C SER A 157 4.11 20.42 -23.64
N GLN A 158 4.61 19.63 -24.57
CA GLN A 158 4.81 20.00 -25.96
C GLN A 158 3.73 19.38 -26.87
#